data_05e2195ea62b5a04cfb8b6b845e69241
#
_entry.id   05e2195ea62b5a04cfb8b6b845e69241
#
_cell.length_a   1.000
_cell.length_b   1.000
_cell.length_c   1.000
_cell.angle_alpha   90.00
_cell.angle_beta   90.00
_cell.angle_gamma   90.00
#
_symmetry.space_group_name_H-M   'P 1'
#
loop_
_entity.id
_entity.type
_entity.pdbx_description
1 polymer ?
#
loop_
_entity_poly.entity_id
_entity_poly.type
_entity_poly.pdbx_seq_one_letter_code
_entity_poly.pdbx_strand_id
1 'polypeptide(L)'
;LKNLKRNSRRYKATVFSMVISIVLFLSISSLSMLSQRSVGIIAGGVPYDVIVEVTSSASLQEKKDFYNEIAKMDYADESVIEQVMETIVVMDCRLIPDQIKGMIGFNQEEISESDHNDDNDYSDYNDENIETYEMLFQIKSIDDFALGKYAKEVGIDTARLKDKSNPCGILINTVNVNADNKYMQMKHFNIETGERLKLNHLVFGDKTYKESEESEPKEYVSTLEIAAVTDKAPIGETALTNIFQGVIIVSDEIYAQLQSKLPEGLDNKNIHMLIKSSDPEKLVESINEYHKRTSIGSIYVYDFTAADKANRQFKAFVFVFFYGFVALITAICAANIFNTISTGILLRKREFAMLKSVGMTPEGFNKMINYESLFYGIKALLYGLPVSFGVMYLIYIAL
;
A
#
# COMPACT_ATOMS: atom_id res chain seq x y z
N LEU A 1 -30.74 -16.54 -42.41
CA LEU A 1 -30.44 -15.09 -42.50
C LEU A 1 -31.64 -14.27 -43.03
N LYS A 2 -32.43 -14.71 -44.04
CA LYS A 2 -33.61 -13.98 -44.55
C LYS A 2 -34.74 -13.82 -43.47
N ASN A 3 -34.95 -14.81 -42.61
CA ASN A 3 -35.98 -14.79 -41.56
C ASN A 3 -35.61 -13.87 -40.38
N LEU A 4 -34.34 -13.66 -40.07
CA LEU A 4 -33.86 -12.70 -39.07
C LEU A 4 -34.17 -11.23 -39.44
N LYS A 5 -34.21 -10.90 -40.76
CA LYS A 5 -34.60 -9.58 -41.26
C LYS A 5 -36.08 -9.25 -40.99
N ARG A 6 -36.99 -10.23 -41.04
CA ARG A 6 -38.45 -10.03 -40.86
C ARG A 6 -38.81 -9.70 -39.41
N ASN A 7 -38.01 -10.09 -38.42
CA ASN A 7 -38.24 -9.84 -37.00
C ASN A 7 -37.15 -8.95 -36.36
N SER A 8 -36.57 -8.06 -37.15
CA SER A 8 -35.31 -7.34 -36.80
C SER A 8 -35.41 -6.46 -35.55
N ARG A 9 -36.60 -5.88 -35.24
CA ARG A 9 -36.76 -5.04 -34.06
C ARG A 9 -36.64 -5.83 -32.76
N ARG A 10 -37.31 -6.99 -32.63
CA ARG A 10 -37.21 -7.85 -31.43
C ARG A 10 -35.83 -8.46 -31.26
N TYR A 11 -35.26 -8.93 -32.38
CA TYR A 11 -33.89 -9.43 -32.43
C TYR A 11 -32.89 -8.40 -31.91
N LYS A 12 -32.95 -7.17 -32.42
CA LYS A 12 -32.08 -6.07 -31.95
C LYS A 12 -32.26 -5.76 -30.47
N ALA A 13 -33.51 -5.75 -29.96
CA ALA A 13 -33.77 -5.51 -28.55
C ALA A 13 -33.18 -6.61 -27.66
N THR A 14 -33.28 -7.88 -28.04
CA THR A 14 -32.68 -8.99 -27.27
C THR A 14 -31.16 -8.93 -27.26
N VAL A 15 -30.52 -8.73 -28.43
CA VAL A 15 -29.08 -8.59 -28.52
C VAL A 15 -28.60 -7.38 -27.74
N PHE A 16 -29.29 -6.23 -27.82
CA PHE A 16 -28.98 -5.02 -27.08
C PHE A 16 -29.05 -5.22 -25.56
N SER A 17 -30.09 -5.90 -25.08
CA SER A 17 -30.21 -6.24 -23.65
C SER A 17 -29.08 -7.12 -23.17
N MET A 18 -28.65 -8.13 -23.97
CA MET A 18 -27.48 -8.96 -23.65
C MET A 18 -26.17 -8.16 -23.66
N VAL A 19 -25.99 -7.25 -24.63
CA VAL A 19 -24.83 -6.34 -24.68
C VAL A 19 -24.75 -5.52 -23.41
N ILE A 20 -25.85 -4.89 -22.98
CA ILE A 20 -25.88 -4.12 -21.73
C ILE A 20 -25.45 -4.98 -20.53
N SER A 21 -25.96 -6.20 -20.41
CA SER A 21 -25.56 -7.11 -19.32
C SER A 21 -24.07 -7.40 -19.31
N ILE A 22 -23.49 -7.69 -20.49
CA ILE A 22 -22.05 -7.96 -20.62
C ILE A 22 -21.24 -6.72 -20.22
N VAL A 23 -21.65 -5.54 -20.72
CA VAL A 23 -20.97 -4.27 -20.40
C VAL A 23 -21.03 -3.98 -18.91
N LEU A 24 -22.19 -4.09 -18.28
CA LEU A 24 -22.34 -3.85 -16.84
C LEU A 24 -21.52 -4.86 -16.01
N PHE A 25 -21.59 -6.15 -16.35
CA PHE A 25 -20.84 -7.17 -15.64
C PHE A 25 -19.32 -6.91 -15.69
N LEU A 26 -18.78 -6.67 -16.87
CA LEU A 26 -17.34 -6.43 -17.06
C LEU A 26 -16.92 -5.10 -16.44
N SER A 27 -17.73 -4.04 -16.55
CA SER A 27 -17.43 -2.73 -15.96
C SER A 27 -17.41 -2.79 -14.42
N ILE A 28 -18.38 -3.45 -13.80
CA ILE A 28 -18.43 -3.62 -12.34
C ILE A 28 -17.27 -4.49 -11.85
N SER A 29 -16.98 -5.59 -12.56
CA SER A 29 -15.85 -6.46 -12.22
C SER A 29 -14.52 -5.74 -12.33
N SER A 30 -14.33 -4.91 -13.36
CA SER A 30 -13.15 -4.08 -13.55
C SER A 30 -12.99 -3.02 -12.47
N LEU A 31 -14.09 -2.30 -12.15
CA LEU A 31 -14.09 -1.30 -11.09
C LEU A 31 -13.75 -1.93 -9.72
N SER A 32 -14.28 -3.12 -9.45
CA SER A 32 -13.93 -3.89 -8.25
C SER A 32 -12.43 -4.22 -8.18
N MET A 33 -11.86 -4.68 -9.29
CA MET A 33 -10.43 -5.04 -9.36
C MET A 33 -9.53 -3.81 -9.20
N LEU A 34 -9.86 -2.70 -9.87
CA LEU A 34 -9.14 -1.44 -9.76
C LEU A 34 -9.21 -0.87 -8.34
N SER A 35 -10.40 -0.85 -7.74
CA SER A 35 -10.59 -0.42 -6.34
C SER A 35 -9.77 -1.24 -5.35
N GLN A 36 -9.68 -2.56 -5.52
CA GLN A 36 -8.85 -3.42 -4.67
C GLN A 36 -7.35 -3.12 -4.84
N ARG A 37 -6.91 -2.86 -6.07
CA ARG A 37 -5.50 -2.54 -6.37
C ARG A 37 -5.12 -1.16 -5.80
N SER A 38 -5.94 -0.15 -6.00
CA SER A 38 -5.71 1.20 -5.46
C SER A 38 -5.70 1.20 -3.93
N VAL A 39 -6.64 0.50 -3.29
CA VAL A 39 -6.67 0.36 -1.83
C VAL A 39 -5.49 -0.48 -1.32
N GLY A 40 -5.01 -1.47 -2.07
CA GLY A 40 -3.80 -2.24 -1.73
C GLY A 40 -2.52 -1.40 -1.78
N ILE A 41 -2.46 -0.39 -2.63
CA ILE A 41 -1.32 0.51 -2.77
C ILE A 41 -1.42 1.70 -1.79
N ILE A 42 -2.61 2.30 -1.62
CA ILE A 42 -2.87 3.43 -0.68
C ILE A 42 -2.85 2.97 0.76
N ALA A 43 -3.46 1.83 1.03
CA ALA A 43 -3.39 1.13 2.29
C ALA A 43 -2.38 0.02 2.18
N GLY A 44 -1.19 0.21 1.63
CA GLY A 44 -0.16 -0.82 1.71
C GLY A 44 -0.28 -1.44 3.09
N GLY A 45 -1.11 -2.49 3.19
CA GLY A 45 -1.84 -2.83 4.41
C GLY A 45 -0.88 -2.77 5.57
N VAL A 46 -1.19 -1.95 6.57
CA VAL A 46 -0.30 -1.81 7.73
C VAL A 46 0.13 -3.25 8.04
N PRO A 47 1.42 -3.59 7.94
CA PRO A 47 1.88 -4.99 7.95
C PRO A 47 1.76 -5.62 9.35
N TYR A 48 1.01 -4.99 10.22
CA TYR A 48 0.66 -5.40 11.58
C TYR A 48 -0.80 -5.03 11.88
N ASP A 49 -1.37 -5.69 12.85
CA ASP A 49 -2.78 -5.54 13.23
C ASP A 49 -2.95 -4.66 14.48
N VAL A 50 -1.99 -4.74 15.41
CA VAL A 50 -2.01 -4.02 16.69
C VAL A 50 -0.68 -3.31 16.92
N ILE A 51 -0.74 -2.05 17.38
CA ILE A 51 0.40 -1.32 17.93
C ILE A 51 0.20 -1.14 19.44
N VAL A 52 1.28 -1.31 20.18
CA VAL A 52 1.34 -1.06 21.62
C VAL A 52 2.47 -0.11 21.92
N GLU A 53 2.16 0.99 22.57
CA GLU A 53 3.13 1.99 22.99
C GLU A 53 2.99 2.28 24.48
N VAL A 54 4.10 2.22 25.21
CA VAL A 54 4.17 2.66 26.62
C VAL A 54 4.50 4.14 26.65
N THR A 55 3.51 4.96 26.94
CA THR A 55 3.61 6.42 26.95
C THR A 55 4.13 6.99 28.28
N SER A 56 4.27 6.15 29.29
CA SER A 56 4.80 6.52 30.61
C SER A 56 6.32 6.73 30.60
N SER A 57 6.84 7.34 31.66
CA SER A 57 8.27 7.54 31.91
C SER A 57 9.02 6.29 32.36
N ALA A 58 8.46 5.09 32.13
CA ALA A 58 9.13 3.82 32.43
C ALA A 58 10.48 3.71 31.69
N SER A 59 11.45 3.05 32.31
CA SER A 59 12.75 2.82 31.71
C SER A 59 12.64 1.94 30.45
N LEU A 60 13.64 2.03 29.57
CA LEU A 60 13.69 1.20 28.36
C LEU A 60 13.58 -0.30 28.66
N GLN A 61 14.23 -0.75 29.75
CA GLN A 61 14.17 -2.15 30.15
C GLN A 61 12.77 -2.58 30.59
N GLU A 62 12.10 -1.76 31.41
CA GLU A 62 10.71 -2.04 31.85
C GLU A 62 9.76 -2.10 30.66
N LYS A 63 9.92 -1.20 29.66
CA LYS A 63 9.15 -1.24 28.41
C LYS A 63 9.41 -2.52 27.63
N LYS A 64 10.68 -2.90 27.42
CA LYS A 64 11.05 -4.15 26.73
C LYS A 64 10.51 -5.38 27.45
N ASP A 65 10.59 -5.42 28.79
CA ASP A 65 10.05 -6.54 29.59
C ASP A 65 8.53 -6.64 29.42
N PHE A 66 7.83 -5.51 29.44
CA PHE A 66 6.38 -5.47 29.20
C PHE A 66 6.02 -5.99 27.80
N TYR A 67 6.73 -5.56 26.76
CA TYR A 67 6.51 -6.02 25.40
C TYR A 67 6.82 -7.52 25.23
N ASN A 68 7.87 -8.00 25.84
CA ASN A 68 8.24 -9.42 25.82
C ASN A 68 7.17 -10.33 26.45
N GLU A 69 6.44 -9.84 27.46
CA GLU A 69 5.30 -10.59 28.02
C GLU A 69 4.09 -10.57 27.08
N ILE A 70 3.84 -9.45 26.39
CA ILE A 70 2.79 -9.38 25.37
C ILE A 70 3.08 -10.32 24.20
N ALA A 71 4.34 -10.43 23.78
CA ALA A 71 4.75 -11.34 22.70
C ALA A 71 4.43 -12.82 22.97
N LYS A 72 4.24 -13.19 24.24
CA LYS A 72 3.91 -14.58 24.65
C LYS A 72 2.41 -14.83 24.79
N MET A 73 1.57 -13.80 24.60
CA MET A 73 0.13 -13.93 24.76
C MET A 73 -0.49 -14.70 23.60
N ASP A 74 -1.62 -15.34 23.88
CA ASP A 74 -2.46 -15.92 22.85
C ASP A 74 -2.85 -14.85 21.82
N TYR A 75 -2.90 -15.23 20.55
CA TYR A 75 -3.19 -14.36 19.39
C TYR A 75 -2.09 -13.35 19.03
N ALA A 76 -0.96 -13.27 19.72
CA ALA A 76 0.23 -12.56 19.29
C ALA A 76 1.06 -13.48 18.37
N ASP A 77 0.66 -13.57 17.09
CA ASP A 77 1.22 -14.59 16.17
C ASP A 77 2.64 -14.24 15.74
N GLU A 78 2.89 -12.96 15.51
CA GLU A 78 4.21 -12.41 15.16
C GLU A 78 4.32 -10.97 15.67
N SER A 79 5.45 -10.62 16.25
CA SER A 79 5.66 -9.29 16.82
C SER A 79 7.05 -8.78 16.60
N VAL A 80 7.19 -7.46 16.59
CA VAL A 80 8.47 -6.76 16.56
C VAL A 80 8.46 -5.59 17.53
N ILE A 81 9.55 -5.44 18.28
CA ILE A 81 9.81 -4.27 19.12
C ILE A 81 10.69 -3.33 18.30
N GLU A 82 10.20 -2.13 18.06
CA GLU A 82 10.86 -1.12 17.22
C GLU A 82 11.20 0.11 18.05
N GLN A 83 12.41 0.65 17.84
CA GLN A 83 12.80 1.98 18.31
C GLN A 83 13.04 2.88 17.11
N VAL A 84 12.60 4.14 17.16
CA VAL A 84 12.68 5.08 16.04
C VAL A 84 13.43 6.33 16.47
N MET A 85 14.40 6.75 15.67
CA MET A 85 15.12 8.01 15.79
C MET A 85 15.01 8.77 14.47
N GLU A 86 14.66 10.04 14.55
CA GLU A 86 14.65 10.92 13.38
C GLU A 86 15.96 11.69 13.29
N THR A 87 16.47 11.81 12.08
CA THR A 87 17.73 12.52 11.79
C THR A 87 17.63 13.16 10.41
N ILE A 88 18.41 14.22 10.19
CA ILE A 88 18.55 14.82 8.86
C ILE A 88 19.80 14.24 8.21
N VAL A 89 19.67 13.83 6.97
CA VAL A 89 20.78 13.42 6.13
C VAL A 89 21.01 14.50 5.08
N VAL A 90 22.19 15.10 5.12
CA VAL A 90 22.66 16.00 4.06
C VAL A 90 23.31 15.13 2.98
N MET A 91 22.72 15.09 1.80
CA MET A 91 23.16 14.24 0.70
C MET A 91 23.34 15.03 -0.58
N ASP A 92 24.20 14.52 -1.45
CA ASP A 92 24.36 15.01 -2.80
C ASP A 92 23.06 14.82 -3.60
N CYS A 93 22.60 15.86 -4.30
CA CYS A 93 21.40 15.81 -5.13
C CYS A 93 21.44 14.71 -6.20
N ARG A 94 22.63 14.24 -6.61
CA ARG A 94 22.78 13.10 -7.53
C ARG A 94 22.28 11.78 -6.93
N LEU A 95 22.22 11.69 -5.60
CA LEU A 95 21.65 10.52 -4.91
C LEU A 95 20.13 10.48 -4.95
N ILE A 96 19.46 11.53 -5.42
CA ILE A 96 18.00 11.58 -5.57
C ILE A 96 17.66 11.38 -7.06
N PRO A 97 16.84 10.38 -7.41
CA PRO A 97 16.42 10.18 -8.80
C PRO A 97 15.66 11.39 -9.35
N ASP A 98 15.83 11.71 -10.63
CA ASP A 98 15.22 12.90 -11.25
C ASP A 98 13.70 12.90 -11.17
N GLN A 99 13.08 11.73 -11.20
CA GLN A 99 11.63 11.60 -11.00
C GLN A 99 11.20 12.03 -9.60
N ILE A 100 11.97 11.69 -8.58
CA ILE A 100 11.72 12.12 -7.19
C ILE A 100 11.97 13.62 -7.06
N LYS A 101 13.06 14.16 -7.63
CA LYS A 101 13.34 15.61 -7.64
C LYS A 101 12.14 16.40 -8.17
N GLY A 102 11.57 15.98 -9.31
CA GLY A 102 10.39 16.64 -9.89
C GLY A 102 9.17 16.61 -8.97
N MET A 103 9.01 15.57 -8.11
CA MET A 103 7.88 15.45 -7.18
C MET A 103 8.06 16.26 -5.90
N ILE A 104 9.30 16.40 -5.40
CA ILE A 104 9.60 17.20 -4.20
C ILE A 104 9.72 18.70 -4.49
N GLY A 105 9.48 19.12 -5.75
CA GLY A 105 9.57 20.53 -6.16
C GLY A 105 11.00 21.04 -6.25
N PHE A 106 11.97 20.15 -6.47
CA PHE A 106 13.37 20.52 -6.62
C PHE A 106 13.56 21.25 -7.96
N ASN A 107 13.51 22.57 -7.94
CA ASN A 107 13.81 23.42 -9.10
C ASN A 107 15.23 23.91 -9.01
N GLN A 108 16.08 23.52 -9.96
CA GLN A 108 17.46 24.00 -10.09
C GLN A 108 17.55 25.54 -10.26
N GLU A 109 16.48 26.21 -10.63
CA GLU A 109 16.44 27.66 -10.85
C GLU A 109 16.35 28.49 -9.56
N GLU A 110 15.84 27.94 -8.45
CA GLU A 110 15.69 28.67 -7.17
C GLU A 110 16.97 28.72 -6.32
N ILE A 111 17.95 27.86 -6.59
CA ILE A 111 19.20 27.76 -5.79
C ILE A 111 20.22 28.84 -6.24
N SER A 112 20.07 29.42 -7.43
CA SER A 112 20.98 30.41 -7.97
C SER A 112 20.70 31.87 -7.56
N GLU A 113 19.60 32.14 -6.84
CA GLU A 113 19.17 33.51 -6.46
C GLU A 113 18.99 33.75 -4.96
N SER A 114 19.46 32.87 -4.08
CA SER A 114 19.57 33.25 -2.66
C SER A 114 20.73 34.21 -2.49
N ASP A 115 20.42 35.51 -2.44
CA ASP A 115 21.29 36.62 -2.14
C ASP A 115 22.26 36.26 -0.99
N HIS A 116 23.52 36.12 -1.34
CA HIS A 116 24.63 36.15 -0.39
C HIS A 116 24.76 37.57 0.20
N ASN A 117 23.99 37.86 1.23
CA ASN A 117 24.20 38.98 2.12
C ASN A 117 24.00 38.54 3.57
N ASP A 118 24.86 37.65 4.04
CA ASP A 118 25.18 37.59 5.48
C ASP A 118 26.60 37.04 5.61
N ASP A 119 27.48 37.92 6.12
CA ASP A 119 28.88 37.64 6.48
C ASP A 119 28.93 36.66 7.67
N ASN A 120 28.80 35.36 7.43
CA ASN A 120 29.23 34.34 8.39
C ASN A 120 29.96 33.22 7.65
N ASP A 121 31.25 33.26 7.87
CA ASP A 121 32.33 32.40 7.47
C ASP A 121 32.07 30.90 7.80
N TYR A 122 31.51 30.16 6.86
CA TYR A 122 31.53 28.70 6.79
C TYR A 122 32.18 28.24 5.48
N SER A 123 33.35 28.83 5.17
CA SER A 123 34.12 28.48 4.01
C SER A 123 35.18 27.38 4.33
N ASP A 124 34.75 26.10 4.39
CA ASP A 124 35.67 25.00 4.25
C ASP A 124 35.06 23.76 3.56
N TYR A 125 34.30 23.97 2.50
CA TYR A 125 33.96 22.93 1.53
C TYR A 125 34.18 23.47 0.12
N ASN A 126 35.45 23.56 -0.28
CA ASN A 126 35.82 23.79 -1.67
C ASN A 126 35.68 22.49 -2.46
N ASP A 127 34.46 22.18 -2.93
CA ASP A 127 34.26 21.40 -4.15
C ASP A 127 33.15 22.08 -4.96
N GLU A 128 33.57 22.84 -5.97
CA GLU A 128 32.72 23.68 -6.80
C GLU A 128 31.64 22.82 -7.47
N ASN A 129 30.34 23.06 -7.14
CA ASN A 129 29.13 22.52 -7.75
C ASN A 129 28.51 21.24 -7.17
N ILE A 130 28.65 20.89 -5.92
CA ILE A 130 27.81 19.86 -5.31
C ILE A 130 26.60 20.53 -4.65
N GLU A 131 25.46 20.48 -5.34
CA GLU A 131 24.17 20.83 -4.72
C GLU A 131 23.82 19.75 -3.69
N THR A 132 23.61 20.16 -2.44
CA THR A 132 23.21 19.26 -1.36
C THR A 132 21.72 19.43 -1.06
N TYR A 133 21.09 18.36 -0.63
CA TYR A 133 19.69 18.32 -0.21
C TYR A 133 19.58 17.70 1.17
N GLU A 134 18.80 18.35 2.03
CA GLU A 134 18.48 17.86 3.36
C GLU A 134 17.22 17.03 3.36
N MET A 135 17.32 15.79 3.81
CA MET A 135 16.17 14.88 3.88
C MET A 135 16.06 14.24 5.26
N LEU A 136 14.83 14.15 5.75
CA LEU A 136 14.53 13.43 6.98
C LEU A 136 14.76 11.94 6.80
N PHE A 137 15.46 11.32 7.73
CA PHE A 137 15.63 9.87 7.81
C PHE A 137 15.14 9.35 9.15
N GLN A 138 14.42 8.24 9.11
CA GLN A 138 14.14 7.44 10.29
C GLN A 138 15.17 6.31 10.39
N ILE A 139 15.94 6.34 11.47
CA ILE A 139 16.79 5.22 11.85
C ILE A 139 15.99 4.35 12.81
N LYS A 140 15.71 3.13 12.39
CA LYS A 140 14.86 2.20 13.15
C LYS A 140 15.67 1.00 13.60
N SER A 141 15.63 0.69 14.90
CA SER A 141 16.08 -0.61 15.36
C SER A 141 14.90 -1.55 15.52
N ILE A 142 15.11 -2.80 15.19
CA ILE A 142 14.17 -3.89 15.41
C ILE A 142 14.85 -4.96 16.29
N ASP A 143 14.07 -5.67 17.07
CA ASP A 143 14.61 -6.70 17.96
C ASP A 143 15.41 -7.78 17.22
N ASP A 144 16.26 -8.50 17.94
CA ASP A 144 17.20 -9.48 17.39
C ASP A 144 16.55 -10.57 16.55
N PHE A 145 15.34 -11.02 16.94
CA PHE A 145 14.63 -12.06 16.21
C PHE A 145 14.14 -11.53 14.84
N ALA A 146 13.50 -10.38 14.86
CA ALA A 146 13.03 -9.71 13.64
C ALA A 146 14.21 -9.32 12.72
N LEU A 147 15.30 -8.79 13.30
CA LEU A 147 16.51 -8.44 12.57
C LEU A 147 17.15 -9.66 11.89
N GLY A 148 17.25 -10.80 12.60
CA GLY A 148 17.81 -12.03 12.04
C GLY A 148 16.99 -12.58 10.87
N LYS A 149 15.66 -12.52 10.97
CA LYS A 149 14.76 -12.90 9.88
C LYS A 149 14.91 -11.98 8.67
N TYR A 150 14.92 -10.67 8.90
CA TYR A 150 15.03 -9.66 7.86
C TYR A 150 16.41 -9.68 7.17
N ALA A 151 17.51 -9.78 7.93
CA ALA A 151 18.85 -9.91 7.39
C ALA A 151 18.99 -11.11 6.45
N LYS A 152 18.41 -12.27 6.83
CA LYS A 152 18.37 -13.46 5.98
C LYS A 152 17.58 -13.24 4.68
N GLU A 153 16.47 -12.51 4.75
CA GLU A 153 15.65 -12.18 3.58
C GLU A 153 16.35 -11.24 2.60
N VAL A 154 17.12 -10.29 3.13
CA VAL A 154 17.93 -9.33 2.36
C VAL A 154 19.25 -9.97 1.88
N GLY A 155 19.69 -11.05 2.51
CA GLY A 155 20.92 -11.77 2.15
C GLY A 155 22.19 -11.18 2.79
N ILE A 156 22.07 -10.56 3.97
CA ILE A 156 23.19 -9.99 4.73
C ILE A 156 23.45 -10.78 6.01
N ASP A 157 24.71 -10.82 6.45
CA ASP A 157 25.07 -11.44 7.74
C ASP A 157 24.66 -10.53 8.91
N THR A 158 23.89 -11.07 9.84
CA THR A 158 23.47 -10.36 11.06
C THR A 158 24.66 -9.90 11.89
N ALA A 159 25.79 -10.62 11.89
CA ALA A 159 26.99 -10.23 12.61
C ALA A 159 27.57 -8.90 12.08
N ARG A 160 27.45 -8.65 10.75
CA ARG A 160 27.86 -7.39 10.13
C ARG A 160 27.01 -6.21 10.64
N LEU A 161 25.70 -6.42 10.82
CA LEU A 161 24.76 -5.40 11.30
C LEU A 161 24.96 -5.04 12.78
N LYS A 162 25.66 -5.88 13.55
CA LYS A 162 25.94 -5.67 14.98
C LYS A 162 27.37 -5.16 15.25
N ASP A 163 28.19 -4.98 14.21
CA ASP A 163 29.57 -4.54 14.36
C ASP A 163 29.67 -3.05 14.69
N LYS A 164 29.86 -2.77 15.98
CA LYS A 164 30.04 -1.40 16.49
C LYS A 164 31.27 -0.68 15.98
N SER A 165 32.31 -1.42 15.48
CA SER A 165 33.53 -0.81 14.95
C SER A 165 33.32 -0.16 13.58
N ASN A 166 32.32 -0.67 12.83
CA ASN A 166 31.89 -0.11 11.56
C ASN A 166 30.35 -0.07 11.49
N PRO A 167 29.72 0.96 12.09
CA PRO A 167 28.26 1.06 12.17
C PRO A 167 27.63 1.05 10.80
N CYS A 168 26.63 0.18 10.62
CA CYS A 168 25.93 0.06 9.34
C CYS A 168 24.45 -0.28 9.49
N GLY A 169 23.69 -0.06 8.41
CA GLY A 169 22.27 -0.33 8.35
C GLY A 169 21.80 -0.78 6.97
N ILE A 170 20.55 -1.24 6.88
CA ILE A 170 19.88 -1.63 5.66
C ILE A 170 18.96 -0.49 5.22
N LEU A 171 19.20 0.07 4.03
CA LEU A 171 18.35 1.10 3.46
C LEU A 171 17.15 0.48 2.75
N ILE A 172 15.94 0.84 3.15
CA ILE A 172 14.73 0.54 2.38
C ILE A 172 14.62 1.57 1.26
N ASN A 173 14.86 1.12 0.02
CA ASN A 173 15.01 2.02 -1.13
C ASN A 173 13.84 1.91 -2.10
N THR A 174 12.65 2.04 -1.56
CA THR A 174 11.40 2.05 -2.33
C THR A 174 10.45 3.08 -1.77
N VAL A 175 9.68 3.73 -2.63
CA VAL A 175 8.64 4.67 -2.24
C VAL A 175 7.39 4.45 -3.10
N ASN A 176 6.23 4.52 -2.49
CA ASN A 176 4.95 4.49 -3.17
C ASN A 176 4.48 5.93 -3.41
N VAL A 177 4.34 6.31 -4.65
CA VAL A 177 3.92 7.66 -5.05
C VAL A 177 2.61 7.62 -5.82
N ASN A 178 1.86 8.69 -5.71
CA ASN A 178 0.71 8.94 -6.57
C ASN A 178 1.08 10.04 -7.56
N ALA A 179 1.33 9.67 -8.80
CA ALA A 179 1.59 10.58 -9.89
C ALA A 179 0.52 10.41 -10.97
N ASP A 180 -0.11 11.50 -11.40
CA ASP A 180 -1.17 11.51 -12.42
C ASP A 180 -2.33 10.53 -12.11
N ASN A 181 -2.77 10.49 -10.85
CA ASN A 181 -3.78 9.55 -10.34
C ASN A 181 -3.39 8.06 -10.48
N LYS A 182 -2.11 7.77 -10.62
CA LYS A 182 -1.58 6.40 -10.66
C LYS A 182 -0.65 6.17 -9.48
N TYR A 183 -0.96 5.15 -8.71
CA TYR A 183 -0.06 4.66 -7.68
C TYR A 183 1.01 3.78 -8.31
N MET A 184 2.26 4.15 -8.09
CA MET A 184 3.42 3.38 -8.56
C MET A 184 4.47 3.28 -7.46
N GLN A 185 5.16 2.16 -7.45
CA GLN A 185 6.34 1.95 -6.62
C GLN A 185 7.57 2.29 -7.44
N MET A 186 8.48 3.07 -6.85
CA MET A 186 9.71 3.48 -7.52
C MET A 186 10.90 3.48 -6.57
N LYS A 187 12.10 3.49 -7.14
CA LYS A 187 13.35 3.63 -6.42
C LYS A 187 13.42 5.02 -5.78
N HIS A 188 13.73 5.09 -4.48
CA HIS A 188 13.74 6.33 -3.73
C HIS A 188 15.06 7.09 -3.84
N PHE A 189 16.19 6.37 -3.79
CA PHE A 189 17.55 6.94 -3.82
C PHE A 189 18.45 6.24 -4.81
N ASN A 190 19.46 6.95 -5.33
CA ASN A 190 20.56 6.38 -6.10
C ASN A 190 21.74 5.95 -5.20
N ILE A 191 21.45 5.58 -3.96
CA ILE A 191 22.43 5.10 -2.98
C ILE A 191 22.75 3.64 -3.27
N GLU A 192 24.02 3.28 -3.16
CA GLU A 192 24.54 1.92 -3.35
C GLU A 192 25.06 1.33 -2.04
N THR A 193 25.21 0.01 -2.03
CA THR A 193 25.83 -0.70 -0.89
C THR A 193 27.28 -0.28 -0.72
N GLY A 194 27.69 0.02 0.52
CA GLY A 194 29.02 0.51 0.89
C GLY A 194 29.13 2.02 1.02
N GLU A 195 28.13 2.78 0.55
CA GLU A 195 28.10 4.23 0.75
C GLU A 195 27.93 4.59 2.22
N ARG A 196 28.49 5.74 2.61
CA ARG A 196 28.41 6.27 3.99
C ARG A 196 27.60 7.55 4.01
N LEU A 197 26.53 7.53 4.81
CA LEU A 197 25.67 8.68 5.04
C LEU A 197 26.13 9.43 6.29
N LYS A 198 26.14 10.75 6.19
CA LYS A 198 26.34 11.66 7.30
C LYS A 198 24.98 11.99 7.91
N LEU A 199 24.78 11.58 9.16
CA LEU A 199 23.56 11.78 9.91
C LEU A 199 23.73 13.03 10.79
N ASN A 200 22.93 14.05 10.54
CA ASN A 200 22.93 15.29 11.34
C ASN A 200 21.72 15.24 12.29
N HIS A 201 21.99 15.04 13.56
CA HIS A 201 20.97 15.04 14.59
C HIS A 201 20.78 16.47 15.10
N LEU A 202 19.68 17.09 14.71
CA LEU A 202 19.31 18.43 15.20
C LEU A 202 18.65 18.33 16.56
N VAL A 203 19.22 19.02 17.52
CA VAL A 203 18.69 19.12 18.87
C VAL A 203 18.19 20.54 19.09
N PHE A 204 16.87 20.69 19.10
CA PHE A 204 16.25 21.93 19.53
C PHE A 204 16.26 21.98 21.06
N GLY A 205 16.84 23.04 21.63
CA GLY A 205 16.96 23.21 23.08
C GLY A 205 15.65 23.02 23.82
N ASP A 206 15.78 22.59 25.08
CA ASP A 206 14.68 22.24 25.99
C ASP A 206 13.54 23.23 25.92
N LYS A 207 12.36 22.83 25.42
CA LYS A 207 11.15 23.63 25.37
C LYS A 207 10.52 23.76 26.78
N THR A 208 11.27 24.24 27.72
CA THR A 208 10.67 24.92 28.87
C THR A 208 10.30 26.33 28.43
N TYR A 209 9.01 26.60 28.32
CA TYR A 209 8.43 27.89 27.99
C TYR A 209 9.03 29.03 28.84
N LYS A 210 10.16 29.54 28.42
CA LYS A 210 10.64 30.87 28.76
C LYS A 210 11.02 31.55 27.45
N GLU A 211 10.15 32.43 27.03
CA GLU A 211 10.44 33.43 26.01
C GLU A 211 11.70 34.21 26.42
N SER A 212 12.84 33.80 25.91
CA SER A 212 14.04 34.61 25.66
C SER A 212 15.24 33.71 25.34
N GLU A 213 15.82 34.01 24.22
CA GLU A 213 17.03 33.48 23.61
C GLU A 213 16.75 32.34 22.59
N GLU A 214 16.84 32.71 21.33
CA GLU A 214 17.05 31.84 20.16
C GLU A 214 18.36 31.09 20.39
N SER A 215 18.30 29.93 21.04
CA SER A 215 19.43 29.04 21.08
C SER A 215 19.51 28.32 19.72
N GLU A 216 20.56 28.59 18.96
CA GLU A 216 20.85 27.88 17.73
C GLU A 216 20.81 26.36 17.98
N PRO A 217 20.24 25.57 17.05
CA PRO A 217 20.20 24.12 17.19
C PRO A 217 21.63 23.58 17.22
N LYS A 218 21.93 22.72 18.18
CA LYS A 218 23.23 22.03 18.22
C LYS A 218 23.20 20.83 17.30
N GLU A 219 24.14 20.76 16.38
CA GLU A 219 24.32 19.63 15.49
C GLU A 219 25.20 18.55 16.14
N TYR A 220 24.75 17.31 16.10
CA TYR A 220 25.52 16.12 16.46
C TYR A 220 25.65 15.24 15.22
N VAL A 221 26.86 15.00 14.79
CA VAL A 221 27.13 14.28 13.55
C VAL A 221 27.54 12.84 13.83
N SER A 222 26.90 11.92 13.12
CA SER A 222 27.27 10.51 13.08
C SER A 222 27.46 10.06 11.63
N THR A 223 28.14 8.95 11.42
CA THR A 223 28.30 8.33 10.10
C THR A 223 27.79 6.90 10.15
N LEU A 224 27.00 6.52 9.16
CA LEU A 224 26.42 5.19 9.03
C LEU A 224 26.70 4.64 7.62
N GLU A 225 27.22 3.43 7.52
CA GLU A 225 27.44 2.75 6.24
C GLU A 225 26.15 2.04 5.80
N ILE A 226 25.80 2.09 4.53
CA ILE A 226 24.71 1.31 3.95
C ILE A 226 25.21 -0.09 3.62
N ALA A 227 24.94 -1.04 4.49
CA ALA A 227 25.37 -2.43 4.34
C ALA A 227 24.57 -3.20 3.28
N ALA A 228 23.34 -2.81 3.04
CA ALA A 228 22.50 -3.34 1.96
C ALA A 228 21.44 -2.32 1.56
N VAL A 229 20.99 -2.41 0.30
CA VAL A 229 19.90 -1.65 -0.27
C VAL A 229 18.83 -2.62 -0.74
N THR A 230 17.58 -2.43 -0.33
CA THR A 230 16.49 -3.37 -0.61
C THR A 230 15.17 -2.64 -0.87
N ASP A 231 14.29 -3.28 -1.64
CA ASP A 231 12.89 -2.88 -1.84
C ASP A 231 11.92 -3.55 -0.84
N LYS A 232 12.46 -4.46 0.00
CA LYS A 232 11.68 -5.19 1.00
C LYS A 232 11.69 -4.45 2.31
N ALA A 233 10.51 -4.37 2.95
CA ALA A 233 10.35 -3.84 4.29
C ALA A 233 10.30 -4.98 5.33
N PRO A 234 10.87 -4.82 6.53
CA PRO A 234 10.71 -5.79 7.60
C PRO A 234 9.27 -5.82 8.10
N ILE A 235 8.96 -6.81 8.96
CA ILE A 235 7.67 -6.88 9.62
C ILE A 235 7.46 -5.58 10.42
N GLY A 236 6.27 -5.01 10.29
CA GLY A 236 5.92 -3.78 10.97
C GLY A 236 6.16 -2.52 10.14
N GLU A 237 7.01 -2.56 9.14
CA GLU A 237 7.26 -1.41 8.27
C GLU A 237 6.34 -1.43 7.05
N THR A 238 5.67 -0.32 6.80
CA THR A 238 4.92 -0.11 5.56
C THR A 238 5.86 0.29 4.44
N ALA A 239 5.49 -0.02 3.21
CA ALA A 239 6.15 0.61 2.07
C ALA A 239 6.10 2.12 2.24
N LEU A 240 7.25 2.78 2.09
CA LEU A 240 7.38 4.22 2.28
C LEU A 240 6.38 4.95 1.38
N THR A 241 5.52 5.75 1.99
CA THR A 241 4.55 6.61 1.28
C THR A 241 4.97 8.08 1.26
N ASN A 242 6.04 8.41 2.01
CA ASN A 242 6.55 9.77 2.12
C ASN A 242 7.85 9.92 1.32
N ILE A 243 7.79 10.66 0.20
CA ILE A 243 8.96 10.95 -0.64
C ILE A 243 10.00 11.86 0.02
N PHE A 244 9.64 12.51 1.13
CA PHE A 244 10.53 13.39 1.90
C PHE A 244 11.25 12.66 3.05
N GLN A 245 11.12 11.32 3.13
CA GLN A 245 11.62 10.57 4.28
C GLN A 245 12.27 9.25 3.86
N GLY A 246 13.53 9.04 4.26
CA GLY A 246 14.23 7.76 4.12
C GLY A 246 14.08 6.89 5.37
N VAL A 247 14.24 5.56 5.23
CA VAL A 247 14.24 4.62 6.36
C VAL A 247 15.44 3.71 6.28
N ILE A 248 16.18 3.62 7.40
CA ILE A 248 17.32 2.73 7.56
C ILE A 248 17.06 1.84 8.78
N ILE A 249 17.13 0.53 8.57
CA ILE A 249 17.02 -0.46 9.63
C ILE A 249 18.41 -0.80 10.18
N VAL A 250 18.58 -0.73 11.48
CA VAL A 250 19.82 -1.03 12.21
C VAL A 250 19.57 -2.05 13.31
N SER A 251 20.64 -2.59 13.89
CA SER A 251 20.52 -3.41 15.12
C SER A 251 20.34 -2.53 16.36
N ASP A 252 19.82 -3.11 17.44
CA ASP A 252 19.71 -2.44 18.74
C ASP A 252 21.07 -1.92 19.25
N GLU A 253 22.17 -2.65 18.94
CA GLU A 253 23.53 -2.26 19.34
C GLU A 253 24.01 -1.01 18.61
N ILE A 254 23.71 -0.89 17.31
CA ILE A 254 24.06 0.28 16.50
C ILE A 254 23.16 1.46 16.87
N TYR A 255 21.85 1.21 17.06
CA TYR A 255 20.92 2.24 17.52
C TYR A 255 21.38 2.86 18.84
N ALA A 256 21.68 2.03 19.84
CA ALA A 256 22.18 2.48 21.14
C ALA A 256 23.51 3.26 21.01
N GLN A 257 24.41 2.85 20.10
CA GLN A 257 25.66 3.57 19.82
C GLN A 257 25.38 4.95 19.22
N LEU A 258 24.44 5.08 18.28
CA LEU A 258 24.06 6.37 17.70
C LEU A 258 23.44 7.26 18.78
N GLN A 259 22.51 6.70 19.57
CA GLN A 259 21.84 7.41 20.65
C GLN A 259 22.82 7.91 21.73
N SER A 260 23.86 7.13 22.05
CA SER A 260 24.87 7.53 23.05
C SER A 260 25.68 8.77 22.68
N LYS A 261 25.68 9.18 21.42
CA LYS A 261 26.34 10.39 20.93
C LYS A 261 25.44 11.63 21.07
N LEU A 262 24.17 11.45 21.38
CA LEU A 262 23.23 12.55 21.62
C LEU A 262 23.26 12.99 23.08
N PRO A 263 22.91 14.25 23.40
CA PRO A 263 22.84 14.73 24.77
C PRO A 263 21.84 13.95 25.63
N GLU A 264 22.13 13.81 26.90
CA GLU A 264 21.21 13.26 27.88
C GLU A 264 19.91 14.07 27.92
N GLY A 265 18.77 13.40 27.90
CA GLY A 265 17.43 14.03 27.88
C GLY A 265 16.75 14.08 26.53
N LEU A 266 17.48 13.79 25.45
CA LEU A 266 16.91 13.50 24.14
C LEU A 266 16.68 12.00 23.95
N ASP A 267 16.41 11.29 25.03
CA ASP A 267 15.87 9.95 24.96
C ASP A 267 14.61 10.01 24.08
N ASN A 268 14.80 9.80 22.79
CA ASN A 268 13.71 9.51 21.88
C ASN A 268 13.12 8.17 22.34
N LYS A 269 12.19 8.30 23.31
CA LYS A 269 11.51 7.17 23.95
C LYS A 269 10.46 6.56 23.02
N ASN A 270 10.62 6.75 21.71
CA ASN A 270 9.76 6.20 20.69
C ASN A 270 10.06 4.72 20.51
N ILE A 271 9.76 3.94 21.54
CA ILE A 271 9.75 2.48 21.48
C ILE A 271 8.32 1.99 21.48
N HIS A 272 7.97 1.18 20.52
CA HIS A 272 6.66 0.57 20.41
C HIS A 272 6.78 -0.88 19.94
N MET A 273 5.68 -1.60 20.11
CA MET A 273 5.57 -2.98 19.67
C MET A 273 4.50 -3.08 18.59
N LEU A 274 4.83 -3.71 17.48
CA LEU A 274 3.94 -3.99 16.38
C LEU A 274 3.64 -5.48 16.34
N ILE A 275 2.35 -5.85 16.20
CA ILE A 275 1.91 -7.24 16.36
C ILE A 275 1.00 -7.63 15.20
N LYS A 276 1.27 -8.78 14.58
CA LYS A 276 0.31 -9.51 13.77
C LYS A 276 -0.50 -10.44 14.65
N SER A 277 -1.80 -10.43 14.47
CA SER A 277 -2.72 -11.16 15.33
C SER A 277 -3.81 -11.87 14.52
N SER A 278 -4.05 -13.13 14.86
CA SER A 278 -5.19 -13.90 14.34
C SER A 278 -6.53 -13.44 14.91
N ASP A 279 -6.55 -12.81 16.09
CA ASP A 279 -7.73 -12.22 16.72
C ASP A 279 -7.34 -10.94 17.47
N PRO A 280 -7.21 -9.79 16.76
CA PRO A 280 -6.75 -8.54 17.35
C PRO A 280 -7.62 -8.04 18.50
N GLU A 281 -8.93 -8.25 18.41
CA GLU A 281 -9.90 -7.80 19.42
C GLU A 281 -9.62 -8.49 20.79
N LYS A 282 -9.44 -9.83 20.77
CA LYS A 282 -9.10 -10.58 21.99
C LYS A 282 -7.69 -10.28 22.50
N LEU A 283 -6.74 -10.06 21.57
CA LEU A 283 -5.39 -9.67 21.94
C LEU A 283 -5.40 -8.34 22.69
N VAL A 284 -6.10 -7.32 22.16
CA VAL A 284 -6.23 -6.00 22.80
C VAL A 284 -6.90 -6.12 24.17
N GLU A 285 -7.93 -6.96 24.31
CA GLU A 285 -8.56 -7.24 25.61
C GLU A 285 -7.55 -7.85 26.60
N SER A 286 -6.78 -8.86 26.17
CA SER A 286 -5.75 -9.52 26.98
C SER A 286 -4.64 -8.56 27.40
N ILE A 287 -4.17 -7.69 26.49
CA ILE A 287 -3.18 -6.64 26.79
C ILE A 287 -3.71 -5.67 27.84
N ASN A 288 -4.95 -5.21 27.69
CA ASN A 288 -5.57 -4.29 28.65
C ASN A 288 -5.77 -4.94 30.02
N GLU A 289 -6.12 -6.23 30.07
CA GLU A 289 -6.21 -6.95 31.34
C GLU A 289 -4.84 -7.15 32.02
N TYR A 290 -3.81 -7.47 31.24
CA TYR A 290 -2.44 -7.55 31.74
C TYR A 290 -1.95 -6.21 32.26
N HIS A 291 -2.17 -5.13 31.50
CA HIS A 291 -1.81 -3.77 31.90
C HIS A 291 -2.39 -3.38 33.27
N LYS A 292 -3.66 -3.73 33.56
CA LYS A 292 -4.30 -3.46 34.87
C LYS A 292 -3.58 -4.12 36.05
N ARG A 293 -2.78 -5.18 35.79
CA ARG A 293 -2.04 -5.93 36.80
C ARG A 293 -0.58 -5.47 36.92
N THR A 294 -0.12 -4.59 36.08
CA THR A 294 1.24 -4.06 36.02
C THR A 294 1.33 -2.63 36.51
N SER A 295 2.53 -2.20 36.91
CA SER A 295 2.81 -0.81 37.29
C SER A 295 3.50 0.00 36.19
N ILE A 296 3.42 -0.45 34.92
CA ILE A 296 4.15 0.17 33.79
C ILE A 296 3.69 1.63 33.52
N GLY A 297 2.54 2.04 34.04
CA GLY A 297 1.97 3.35 33.79
C GLY A 297 1.07 3.37 32.54
N SER A 298 1.00 4.52 31.85
CA SER A 298 0.09 4.68 30.73
C SER A 298 0.58 3.92 29.50
N ILE A 299 -0.36 3.25 28.82
CA ILE A 299 -0.13 2.61 27.54
C ILE A 299 -1.13 3.11 26.49
N TYR A 300 -0.74 3.08 25.24
CA TYR A 300 -1.60 3.28 24.07
C TYR A 300 -1.64 1.96 23.31
N VAL A 301 -2.85 1.44 23.06
CA VAL A 301 -3.07 0.22 22.27
C VAL A 301 -4.06 0.57 21.16
N TYR A 302 -3.68 0.33 19.91
CA TYR A 302 -4.53 0.62 18.78
C TYR A 302 -4.66 -0.62 17.87
N ASP A 303 -5.90 -0.98 17.57
CA ASP A 303 -6.27 -2.03 16.63
C ASP A 303 -6.57 -1.42 15.27
N PHE A 304 -5.65 -1.62 14.31
CA PHE A 304 -5.81 -1.15 12.94
C PHE A 304 -6.87 -1.93 12.16
N THR A 305 -7.19 -3.15 12.61
CA THR A 305 -8.14 -4.02 11.90
C THR A 305 -9.59 -3.64 12.15
N ALA A 306 -9.88 -2.94 13.24
CA ALA A 306 -11.24 -2.51 13.58
C ALA A 306 -11.84 -1.61 12.49
N ALA A 307 -11.09 -0.60 12.03
CA ALA A 307 -11.48 0.28 10.92
C ALA A 307 -11.56 -0.49 9.59
N ASP A 308 -10.59 -1.37 9.34
CA ASP A 308 -10.57 -2.23 8.16
C ASP A 308 -11.71 -3.23 8.12
N LYS A 309 -12.13 -3.76 9.28
CA LYS A 309 -13.28 -4.67 9.40
C LYS A 309 -14.58 -3.98 8.99
N ALA A 310 -14.78 -2.74 9.46
CA ALA A 310 -15.92 -1.91 9.07
C ALA A 310 -15.89 -1.57 7.56
N ASN A 311 -14.72 -1.21 7.02
CA ASN A 311 -14.54 -0.95 5.59
C ASN A 311 -14.75 -2.20 4.74
N ARG A 312 -14.28 -3.37 5.18
CA ARG A 312 -14.53 -4.66 4.50
C ARG A 312 -16.00 -5.03 4.51
N GLN A 313 -16.71 -4.83 5.62
CA GLN A 313 -18.15 -5.06 5.71
C GLN A 313 -18.93 -4.13 4.77
N PHE A 314 -18.59 -2.85 4.74
CA PHE A 314 -19.17 -1.88 3.82
C PHE A 314 -18.90 -2.26 2.36
N LYS A 315 -17.66 -2.61 2.01
CA LYS A 315 -17.32 -3.11 0.66
C LYS A 315 -18.10 -4.37 0.30
N ALA A 316 -18.19 -5.34 1.21
CA ALA A 316 -18.96 -6.55 1.00
C ALA A 316 -20.44 -6.24 0.73
N PHE A 317 -21.04 -5.33 1.50
CA PHE A 317 -22.41 -4.85 1.28
C PHE A 317 -22.58 -4.23 -0.12
N VAL A 318 -21.67 -3.34 -0.51
CA VAL A 318 -21.69 -2.71 -1.84
C VAL A 318 -21.57 -3.76 -2.95
N PHE A 319 -20.68 -4.75 -2.81
CA PHE A 319 -20.52 -5.83 -3.79
C PHE A 319 -21.77 -6.71 -3.89
N VAL A 320 -22.36 -7.10 -2.77
CA VAL A 320 -23.62 -7.87 -2.77
C VAL A 320 -24.73 -7.11 -3.52
N PHE A 321 -24.83 -5.80 -3.29
CA PHE A 321 -25.79 -4.96 -4.00
C PHE A 321 -25.51 -4.93 -5.51
N PHE A 322 -24.27 -4.68 -5.93
CA PHE A 322 -23.90 -4.61 -7.35
C PHE A 322 -24.07 -5.95 -8.05
N TYR A 323 -23.59 -7.05 -7.46
CA TYR A 323 -23.77 -8.38 -8.07
C TYR A 323 -25.22 -8.83 -8.07
N GLY A 324 -26.01 -8.47 -7.05
CA GLY A 324 -27.44 -8.68 -7.04
C GLY A 324 -28.14 -7.96 -8.19
N PHE A 325 -27.76 -6.71 -8.48
CA PHE A 325 -28.29 -5.95 -9.61
C PHE A 325 -27.88 -6.57 -10.96
N VAL A 326 -26.62 -7.01 -11.10
CA VAL A 326 -26.16 -7.74 -12.29
C VAL A 326 -26.93 -9.04 -12.49
N ALA A 327 -27.17 -9.81 -11.42
CA ALA A 327 -27.94 -11.04 -11.47
C ALA A 327 -29.38 -10.76 -11.95
N LEU A 328 -30.01 -9.71 -11.44
CA LEU A 328 -31.35 -9.28 -11.84
C LEU A 328 -31.40 -8.91 -13.33
N ILE A 329 -30.47 -8.10 -13.82
CA ILE A 329 -30.39 -7.76 -15.25
C ILE A 329 -30.18 -9.01 -16.10
N THR A 330 -29.30 -9.93 -15.66
CA THR A 330 -29.06 -11.20 -16.35
C THR A 330 -30.33 -12.06 -16.42
N ALA A 331 -31.10 -12.10 -15.33
CA ALA A 331 -32.39 -12.80 -15.32
C ALA A 331 -33.41 -12.17 -16.29
N ILE A 332 -33.47 -10.84 -16.35
CA ILE A 332 -34.31 -10.13 -17.34
C ILE A 332 -33.86 -10.45 -18.77
N CYS A 333 -32.57 -10.51 -19.02
CA CYS A 333 -32.05 -10.89 -20.34
C CYS A 333 -32.41 -12.32 -20.72
N ALA A 334 -32.27 -13.26 -19.78
CA ALA A 334 -32.70 -14.66 -19.99
C ALA A 334 -34.17 -14.75 -20.32
N ALA A 335 -35.02 -14.03 -19.56
CA ALA A 335 -36.47 -13.96 -19.83
C ALA A 335 -36.76 -13.37 -21.23
N ASN A 336 -36.06 -12.32 -21.64
CA ASN A 336 -36.19 -11.70 -22.96
C ASN A 336 -35.77 -12.66 -24.09
N ILE A 337 -34.69 -13.42 -23.91
CA ILE A 337 -34.28 -14.46 -24.87
C ILE A 337 -35.33 -15.53 -25.00
N PHE A 338 -35.80 -16.06 -23.86
CA PHE A 338 -36.86 -17.08 -23.82
C PHE A 338 -38.15 -16.61 -24.52
N ASN A 339 -38.60 -15.40 -24.22
CA ASN A 339 -39.78 -14.81 -24.85
C ASN A 339 -39.59 -14.63 -26.36
N THR A 340 -38.38 -14.17 -26.80
CA THR A 340 -38.07 -13.97 -28.23
C THR A 340 -38.07 -15.30 -28.98
N ILE A 341 -37.46 -16.34 -28.41
CA ILE A 341 -37.43 -17.68 -29.02
C ILE A 341 -38.84 -18.29 -29.06
N SER A 342 -39.55 -18.28 -27.94
CA SER A 342 -40.95 -18.83 -27.84
C SER A 342 -41.87 -18.17 -28.85
N THR A 343 -41.84 -16.82 -28.92
CA THR A 343 -42.65 -16.09 -29.89
C THR A 343 -42.24 -16.36 -31.33
N GLY A 344 -40.90 -16.48 -31.56
CA GLY A 344 -40.34 -16.87 -32.87
C GLY A 344 -40.85 -18.21 -33.34
N ILE A 345 -40.93 -19.22 -32.45
CA ILE A 345 -41.45 -20.55 -32.73
C ILE A 345 -42.97 -20.45 -33.05
N LEU A 346 -43.73 -19.73 -32.24
CA LEU A 346 -45.20 -19.56 -32.45
C LEU A 346 -45.50 -18.92 -33.81
N LEU A 347 -44.82 -17.83 -34.17
CA LEU A 347 -45.00 -17.14 -35.45
C LEU A 347 -44.59 -17.98 -36.68
N ARG A 348 -43.70 -18.94 -36.50
CA ARG A 348 -43.19 -19.80 -37.55
C ARG A 348 -43.77 -21.20 -37.49
N LYS A 349 -44.87 -21.41 -36.74
CA LYS A 349 -45.52 -22.72 -36.56
C LYS A 349 -45.85 -23.42 -37.88
N ARG A 350 -46.30 -22.69 -38.91
CA ARG A 350 -46.61 -23.25 -40.24
C ARG A 350 -45.31 -23.68 -40.98
N GLU A 351 -44.24 -22.89 -40.88
CA GLU A 351 -42.95 -23.25 -41.48
C GLU A 351 -42.37 -24.52 -40.83
N PHE A 352 -42.48 -24.64 -39.52
CA PHE A 352 -42.03 -25.84 -38.78
C PHE A 352 -42.91 -27.07 -39.08
N ALA A 353 -44.23 -26.87 -39.26
CA ALA A 353 -45.09 -27.96 -39.67
C ALA A 353 -44.74 -28.51 -41.05
N MET A 354 -44.40 -27.62 -42.01
CA MET A 354 -43.90 -28.04 -43.34
C MET A 354 -42.58 -28.79 -43.25
N LEU A 355 -41.64 -28.32 -42.45
CA LEU A 355 -40.35 -29.01 -42.26
C LEU A 355 -40.51 -30.36 -41.59
N LYS A 356 -41.46 -30.51 -40.67
CA LYS A 356 -41.80 -31.77 -40.03
C LYS A 356 -42.47 -32.73 -41.04
N SER A 357 -43.29 -32.20 -41.97
CA SER A 357 -43.94 -33.03 -43.04
C SER A 357 -42.93 -33.55 -44.05
N VAL A 358 -41.80 -32.86 -44.23
CA VAL A 358 -40.68 -33.28 -45.12
C VAL A 358 -39.67 -34.15 -44.36
N GLY A 359 -39.92 -34.54 -43.10
CA GLY A 359 -39.10 -35.50 -42.35
C GLY A 359 -38.11 -34.91 -41.36
N MET A 360 -38.29 -33.65 -40.91
CA MET A 360 -37.46 -33.09 -39.85
C MET A 360 -37.68 -33.85 -38.53
N THR A 361 -36.61 -34.39 -37.96
CA THR A 361 -36.63 -35.07 -36.66
C THR A 361 -36.75 -34.10 -35.49
N PRO A 362 -37.26 -34.49 -34.30
CA PRO A 362 -37.23 -33.68 -33.10
C PRO A 362 -35.83 -33.20 -32.74
N GLU A 363 -34.81 -34.02 -32.94
CA GLU A 363 -33.43 -33.66 -32.69
C GLU A 363 -32.95 -32.56 -33.64
N GLY A 364 -33.30 -32.64 -34.91
CA GLY A 364 -33.01 -31.63 -35.93
C GLY A 364 -33.64 -30.26 -35.56
N PHE A 365 -34.89 -30.31 -35.06
CA PHE A 365 -35.56 -29.12 -34.58
C PHE A 365 -34.83 -28.50 -33.38
N ASN A 366 -34.49 -29.27 -32.36
CA ASN A 366 -33.80 -28.79 -31.19
C ASN A 366 -32.39 -28.21 -31.55
N LYS A 367 -31.63 -28.88 -32.42
CA LYS A 367 -30.38 -28.36 -32.93
C LYS A 367 -30.55 -27.02 -33.62
N MET A 368 -31.58 -26.83 -34.42
CA MET A 368 -31.84 -25.57 -35.11
C MET A 368 -32.14 -24.44 -34.10
N ILE A 369 -32.95 -24.67 -33.07
CA ILE A 369 -33.22 -23.69 -32.03
C ILE A 369 -31.99 -23.35 -31.20
N ASN A 370 -31.16 -24.37 -30.87
CA ASN A 370 -29.90 -24.17 -30.15
C ASN A 370 -28.92 -23.32 -30.97
N TYR A 371 -28.78 -23.54 -32.26
CA TYR A 371 -27.95 -22.70 -33.14
C TYR A 371 -28.48 -21.27 -33.25
N GLU A 372 -29.79 -21.07 -33.27
CA GLU A 372 -30.39 -19.75 -33.27
C GLU A 372 -30.07 -19.03 -31.98
N SER A 373 -30.18 -19.69 -30.82
CA SER A 373 -29.83 -19.15 -29.51
C SER A 373 -28.34 -18.81 -29.37
N LEU A 374 -27.46 -19.72 -29.84
CA LEU A 374 -26.02 -19.53 -29.86
C LEU A 374 -25.62 -18.30 -30.69
N PHE A 375 -26.30 -18.08 -31.81
CA PHE A 375 -26.05 -16.96 -32.69
C PHE A 375 -26.41 -15.61 -32.04
N TYR A 376 -27.46 -15.55 -31.18
CA TYR A 376 -27.75 -14.39 -30.35
C TYR A 376 -26.59 -14.12 -29.38
N GLY A 377 -26.09 -15.16 -28.69
CA GLY A 377 -24.99 -15.06 -27.76
C GLY A 377 -23.69 -14.56 -28.40
N ILE A 378 -23.30 -15.15 -29.52
CA ILE A 378 -22.09 -14.74 -30.27
C ILE A 378 -22.16 -13.28 -30.71
N LYS A 379 -23.33 -12.84 -31.21
CA LYS A 379 -23.50 -11.42 -31.58
C LYS A 379 -23.44 -10.49 -30.39
N ALA A 380 -24.04 -10.88 -29.26
CA ALA A 380 -23.99 -10.10 -28.04
C ALA A 380 -22.54 -9.95 -27.54
N LEU A 381 -21.73 -10.99 -27.59
CA LEU A 381 -20.30 -10.94 -27.28
C LEU A 381 -19.52 -10.05 -28.25
N LEU A 382 -19.80 -10.19 -29.56
CA LEU A 382 -19.08 -9.45 -30.59
C LEU A 382 -19.29 -7.94 -30.50
N TYR A 383 -20.44 -7.48 -30.03
CA TYR A 383 -20.71 -6.07 -29.78
C TYR A 383 -20.41 -5.68 -28.34
N GLY A 384 -20.68 -6.56 -27.36
CA GLY A 384 -20.55 -6.27 -25.94
C GLY A 384 -19.10 -6.13 -25.51
N LEU A 385 -18.21 -7.00 -25.98
CA LEU A 385 -16.77 -6.94 -25.61
C LEU A 385 -16.09 -5.62 -26.01
N PRO A 386 -16.18 -5.16 -27.28
CA PRO A 386 -15.56 -3.88 -27.65
C PRO A 386 -16.09 -2.69 -26.86
N VAL A 387 -17.43 -2.66 -26.61
CA VAL A 387 -18.05 -1.59 -25.82
C VAL A 387 -17.57 -1.68 -24.37
N SER A 388 -17.49 -2.86 -23.79
CA SER A 388 -16.95 -3.08 -22.43
C SER A 388 -15.52 -2.60 -22.30
N PHE A 389 -14.64 -2.92 -23.26
CA PHE A 389 -13.26 -2.45 -23.27
C PHE A 389 -13.18 -0.91 -23.34
N GLY A 390 -14.05 -0.28 -24.14
CA GLY A 390 -14.16 1.18 -24.19
C GLY A 390 -14.56 1.79 -22.84
N VAL A 391 -15.57 1.21 -22.18
CA VAL A 391 -16.00 1.65 -20.83
C VAL A 391 -14.91 1.41 -19.79
N MET A 392 -14.25 0.25 -19.80
CA MET A 392 -13.12 -0.05 -18.91
C MET A 392 -11.96 0.95 -19.09
N TYR A 393 -11.65 1.31 -20.33
CA TYR A 393 -10.64 2.30 -20.61
C TYR A 393 -11.01 3.70 -20.07
N LEU A 394 -12.28 4.10 -20.20
CA LEU A 394 -12.78 5.34 -19.61
C LEU A 394 -12.72 5.32 -18.07
N ILE A 395 -13.07 4.20 -17.44
CA ILE A 395 -12.95 4.03 -15.98
C ILE A 395 -11.48 4.13 -15.57
N TYR A 396 -10.56 3.52 -16.33
CA TYR A 396 -9.12 3.54 -16.05
C TYR A 396 -8.51 4.95 -16.14
N ILE A 397 -9.02 5.81 -17.05
CA ILE A 397 -8.58 7.21 -17.16
C ILE A 397 -9.18 8.08 -16.05
N ALA A 398 -10.40 7.77 -15.60
CA ALA A 398 -11.13 8.56 -14.62
C ALA A 398 -10.70 8.26 -13.15
N LEU A 399 -10.05 7.12 -12.91
CA LEU A 399 -9.52 6.70 -11.61
C LEU A 399 -8.01 6.90 -11.53
#